data_a61167bbbe8a34eab4f054857591474c
#
_entry.id   a61167bbbe8a34eab4f054857591474c
#
_cell.length_a   1.000
_cell.length_b   1.000
_cell.length_c   1.000
_cell.angle_alpha   90.00
_cell.angle_beta   90.00
_cell.angle_gamma   90.00
#
_symmetry.space_group_name_H-M   'P 1'
#
loop_
_entity.id
_entity.type
_entity.pdbx_description
1 polymer ?
#
loop_
_entity_poly.entity_id
_entity_poly.type
_entity_poly.pdbx_seq_one_letter_code
_entity_poly.pdbx_strand_id
1 'polypeptide(L)'
;MTGEQRNQLEHWVRVPSTPQKIVLRARICLLAHEGLPNRRIAQHLKTSRPTVLLWRNHFLKGGVASLEHEPSRKISWQRTKEDQIKAIVEATLHTKPEDATHWSSRTLAETFGVSHMTVARIWDSHGLQPHRIRNFKLSRDKQFVEKLTDVVGLYLNPPDKALVLCVDEKSQIQALDRTQPGLPMKKGRCGTMTHDYVRHGTTTLFAALNVLDGTVIGSCFDRHRHEEFLKFLRQVDRDTPAGMDLHLIVDNYCTHKHPKVKQWIERHKRFHLHFIPTSSSWLNLVERWFGKITRKRIRRGVFKSVKELIEVIQNYVKTNNQNPKPFVWTKRVDEILEKVNHCKASTVTAH
;
A
#
# COMPACT_ATOMS: atom_id res chain seq x y z
N MET A 1 -23.25 -51.38 9.57
CA MET A 1 -22.41 -51.32 8.36
C MET A 1 -23.05 -52.25 7.32
N THR A 2 -23.25 -51.81 6.09
CA THR A 2 -23.75 -52.65 4.98
C THR A 2 -22.61 -53.50 4.38
N GLY A 3 -22.99 -54.58 3.61
CA GLY A 3 -22.00 -55.43 2.94
C GLY A 3 -21.10 -54.66 1.98
N GLU A 4 -21.66 -53.72 1.22
CA GLU A 4 -20.91 -52.81 0.30
C GLU A 4 -19.91 -51.92 1.03
N GLN A 5 -20.34 -51.32 2.13
CA GLN A 5 -19.46 -50.52 2.96
C GLN A 5 -18.30 -51.30 3.53
N ARG A 6 -18.55 -52.55 3.96
CA ARG A 6 -17.53 -53.45 4.46
C ARG A 6 -16.51 -53.76 3.36
N ASN A 7 -16.97 -54.16 2.19
CA ASN A 7 -16.11 -54.52 1.05
C ASN A 7 -15.22 -53.32 0.65
N GLN A 8 -15.75 -52.10 0.66
CA GLN A 8 -14.99 -50.90 0.34
C GLN A 8 -13.90 -50.60 1.39
N LEU A 9 -14.21 -50.73 2.68
CA LEU A 9 -13.22 -50.54 3.74
C LEU A 9 -12.13 -51.63 3.73
N GLU A 10 -12.48 -52.90 3.47
CA GLU A 10 -11.52 -53.98 3.29
C GLU A 10 -10.63 -53.78 2.06
N HIS A 11 -11.19 -53.26 0.97
CA HIS A 11 -10.43 -52.86 -0.22
C HIS A 11 -9.37 -51.79 0.13
N TRP A 12 -9.73 -50.73 0.86
CA TRP A 12 -8.77 -49.71 1.28
C TRP A 12 -7.65 -50.25 2.18
N VAL A 13 -7.93 -51.25 2.98
CA VAL A 13 -6.92 -51.89 3.84
C VAL A 13 -5.96 -52.76 3.05
N ARG A 14 -6.42 -53.38 1.94
CA ARG A 14 -5.61 -54.33 1.11
C ARG A 14 -4.74 -53.59 0.09
N VAL A 15 -5.20 -52.43 -0.44
CA VAL A 15 -4.52 -51.74 -1.55
C VAL A 15 -3.33 -50.93 -1.01
N PRO A 16 -2.09 -51.22 -1.46
CA PRO A 16 -0.88 -50.58 -0.96
C PRO A 16 -0.82 -49.07 -1.25
N SER A 17 -1.50 -48.61 -2.29
CA SER A 17 -1.55 -47.18 -2.67
C SER A 17 -2.50 -46.33 -1.81
N THR A 18 -3.29 -46.95 -0.93
CA THR A 18 -4.20 -46.22 -0.03
C THR A 18 -3.41 -45.46 1.02
N PRO A 19 -3.64 -44.14 1.19
CA PRO A 19 -2.97 -43.34 2.23
C PRO A 19 -3.14 -43.93 3.62
N GLN A 20 -2.04 -44.07 4.38
CA GLN A 20 -2.02 -44.69 5.70
C GLN A 20 -3.06 -44.14 6.69
N LYS A 21 -3.37 -42.86 6.59
CA LYS A 21 -4.42 -42.25 7.38
C LYS A 21 -5.83 -42.81 7.08
N ILE A 22 -6.11 -43.12 5.82
CA ILE A 22 -7.38 -43.74 5.39
C ILE A 22 -7.43 -45.20 5.82
N VAL A 23 -6.33 -45.92 5.67
CA VAL A 23 -6.19 -47.30 6.16
C VAL A 23 -6.47 -47.40 7.67
N LEU A 24 -5.90 -46.48 8.47
CA LEU A 24 -6.16 -46.43 9.92
C LEU A 24 -7.66 -46.22 10.22
N ARG A 25 -8.31 -45.28 9.52
CA ARG A 25 -9.74 -45.00 9.68
C ARG A 25 -10.62 -46.16 9.30
N ALA A 26 -10.30 -46.82 8.20
CA ALA A 26 -10.99 -48.06 7.76
C ALA A 26 -10.86 -49.19 8.79
N ARG A 27 -9.66 -49.45 9.30
CA ARG A 27 -9.43 -50.45 10.35
C ARG A 27 -10.19 -50.17 11.64
N ILE A 28 -10.29 -48.89 12.06
CA ILE A 28 -11.09 -48.48 13.21
C ILE A 28 -12.56 -48.91 13.01
N CYS A 29 -13.13 -48.65 11.84
CA CYS A 29 -14.53 -48.96 11.55
C CYS A 29 -14.80 -50.43 11.43
N LEU A 30 -13.88 -51.22 10.81
CA LEU A 30 -13.99 -52.67 10.71
C LEU A 30 -13.93 -53.36 12.08
N LEU A 31 -12.93 -53.02 12.91
CA LEU A 31 -12.81 -53.57 14.28
C LEU A 31 -14.00 -53.15 15.17
N ALA A 32 -14.55 -51.97 14.96
CA ALA A 32 -15.76 -51.54 15.67
C ALA A 32 -17.00 -52.31 15.23
N HIS A 33 -17.08 -52.72 13.97
CA HIS A 33 -18.16 -53.59 13.45
C HIS A 33 -18.07 -55.03 14.00
N GLU A 34 -16.87 -55.51 14.27
CA GLU A 34 -16.61 -56.82 14.93
C GLU A 34 -16.93 -56.79 16.42
N GLY A 35 -17.41 -55.66 16.96
CA GLY A 35 -17.83 -55.52 18.35
C GLY A 35 -16.72 -55.16 19.33
N LEU A 36 -15.50 -54.86 18.88
CA LEU A 36 -14.42 -54.47 19.79
C LEU A 36 -14.70 -53.13 20.48
N PRO A 37 -14.48 -53.03 21.79
CA PRO A 37 -14.64 -51.78 22.52
C PRO A 37 -13.52 -50.76 22.14
N ASN A 38 -13.83 -49.47 22.16
CA ASN A 38 -12.93 -48.38 21.73
C ASN A 38 -11.53 -48.44 22.38
N ARG A 39 -11.43 -48.88 23.63
CA ARG A 39 -10.15 -49.02 24.35
C ARG A 39 -9.28 -50.10 23.71
N ARG A 40 -9.86 -51.22 23.32
CA ARG A 40 -9.16 -52.34 22.67
C ARG A 40 -8.73 -51.97 21.25
N ILE A 41 -9.60 -51.29 20.49
CA ILE A 41 -9.27 -50.76 19.15
C ILE A 41 -8.09 -49.80 19.22
N ALA A 42 -8.10 -48.88 20.19
CA ALA A 42 -7.01 -47.90 20.37
C ALA A 42 -5.67 -48.60 20.68
N GLN A 43 -5.68 -49.62 21.54
CA GLN A 43 -4.49 -50.42 21.85
C GLN A 43 -3.98 -51.22 20.64
N HIS A 44 -4.89 -51.89 19.94
CA HIS A 44 -4.58 -52.73 18.77
C HIS A 44 -3.95 -51.92 17.61
N LEU A 45 -4.50 -50.73 17.34
CA LEU A 45 -4.05 -49.85 16.26
C LEU A 45 -3.01 -48.81 16.70
N LYS A 46 -2.52 -48.87 17.94
CA LYS A 46 -1.54 -47.93 18.53
C LYS A 46 -1.96 -46.47 18.33
N THR A 47 -3.24 -46.15 18.57
CA THR A 47 -3.80 -44.82 18.44
C THR A 47 -4.51 -44.38 19.73
N SER A 48 -5.00 -43.13 19.79
CA SER A 48 -5.69 -42.64 20.97
C SER A 48 -7.19 -42.97 20.97
N ARG A 49 -7.78 -43.19 22.15
CA ARG A 49 -9.23 -43.41 22.29
C ARG A 49 -10.08 -42.27 21.70
N PRO A 50 -9.75 -40.98 21.86
CA PRO A 50 -10.44 -39.88 21.16
C PRO A 50 -10.43 -40.01 19.64
N THR A 51 -9.32 -40.48 19.03
CA THR A 51 -9.21 -40.72 17.59
C THR A 51 -10.17 -41.80 17.13
N VAL A 52 -10.26 -42.90 17.90
CA VAL A 52 -11.22 -44.00 17.60
C VAL A 52 -12.65 -43.51 17.66
N LEU A 53 -13.01 -42.75 18.70
CA LEU A 53 -14.35 -42.15 18.86
C LEU A 53 -14.67 -41.19 17.70
N LEU A 54 -13.73 -40.35 17.32
CA LEU A 54 -13.90 -39.38 16.24
C LEU A 54 -14.27 -40.08 14.93
N TRP A 55 -13.50 -41.07 14.49
CA TRP A 55 -13.72 -41.71 13.20
C TRP A 55 -14.91 -42.68 13.18
N ARG A 56 -15.26 -43.30 14.30
CA ARG A 56 -16.52 -44.03 14.44
C ARG A 56 -17.72 -43.12 14.29
N ASN A 57 -17.71 -41.94 14.94
CA ASN A 57 -18.79 -40.96 14.83
C ASN A 57 -18.89 -40.38 13.41
N HIS A 58 -17.75 -40.17 12.74
CA HIS A 58 -17.75 -39.74 11.34
C HIS A 58 -18.39 -40.78 10.43
N PHE A 59 -18.01 -42.01 10.56
CA PHE A 59 -18.58 -43.13 9.80
C PHE A 59 -20.10 -43.27 10.04
N LEU A 60 -20.55 -43.19 11.30
CA LEU A 60 -21.99 -43.26 11.64
C LEU A 60 -22.80 -42.12 11.01
N LYS A 61 -22.24 -40.93 10.85
CA LYS A 61 -22.93 -39.75 10.28
C LYS A 61 -22.90 -39.69 8.76
N GLY A 62 -21.81 -40.07 8.15
CA GLY A 62 -21.58 -39.84 6.72
C GLY A 62 -21.06 -41.07 5.93
N GLY A 63 -21.09 -42.24 6.52
CA GLY A 63 -20.64 -43.49 5.85
C GLY A 63 -19.16 -43.46 5.44
N VAL A 64 -18.82 -44.28 4.42
CA VAL A 64 -17.44 -44.44 3.95
C VAL A 64 -16.85 -43.11 3.42
N ALA A 65 -17.62 -42.33 2.70
CA ALA A 65 -17.16 -41.04 2.13
C ALA A 65 -16.64 -40.04 3.19
N SER A 66 -17.19 -40.12 4.41
CA SER A 66 -16.75 -39.22 5.50
C SER A 66 -15.34 -39.58 6.05
N LEU A 67 -14.77 -40.71 5.69
CA LEU A 67 -13.45 -41.14 6.11
C LEU A 67 -12.34 -40.62 5.18
N GLU A 68 -12.65 -40.18 3.98
CA GLU A 68 -11.68 -39.68 3.01
C GLU A 68 -11.14 -38.31 3.41
N HIS A 69 -12.00 -37.46 4.00
CA HIS A 69 -11.67 -36.09 4.34
C HIS A 69 -11.50 -35.90 5.85
N GLU A 70 -10.58 -35.01 6.23
CA GLU A 70 -10.47 -34.58 7.62
C GLU A 70 -11.55 -33.55 7.93
N PRO A 71 -12.21 -33.67 9.11
CA PRO A 71 -13.12 -32.62 9.53
C PRO A 71 -12.37 -31.31 9.61
N SER A 72 -12.84 -30.29 8.87
CA SER A 72 -12.28 -28.95 8.95
C SER A 72 -12.27 -28.49 10.40
N ARG A 73 -11.10 -28.10 10.90
CA ARG A 73 -11.02 -27.41 12.20
C ARG A 73 -11.71 -26.07 12.02
N LYS A 74 -12.90 -25.90 12.58
CA LYS A 74 -13.57 -24.59 12.61
C LYS A 74 -12.61 -23.61 13.27
N ILE A 75 -12.18 -22.62 12.52
CA ILE A 75 -11.33 -21.54 13.02
C ILE A 75 -12.13 -20.85 14.14
N SER A 76 -11.50 -20.51 15.27
CA SER A 76 -12.19 -19.99 16.47
C SER A 76 -13.08 -18.78 16.20
N TRP A 77 -12.75 -17.92 15.22
CA TRP A 77 -13.57 -16.76 14.84
C TRP A 77 -14.87 -17.16 14.12
N GLN A 78 -14.92 -18.32 13.43
CA GLN A 78 -16.17 -18.85 12.85
C GLN A 78 -17.17 -19.35 13.89
N ARG A 79 -16.75 -19.43 15.15
CA ARG A 79 -17.65 -19.74 16.28
C ARG A 79 -18.32 -18.49 16.84
N THR A 80 -17.86 -17.32 16.46
CA THR A 80 -18.49 -16.04 16.84
C THR A 80 -19.83 -15.96 16.12
N LYS A 81 -20.91 -15.68 16.86
CA LYS A 81 -22.26 -15.55 16.30
C LYS A 81 -22.28 -14.39 15.28
N GLU A 82 -23.04 -14.54 14.20
CA GLU A 82 -23.15 -13.51 13.16
C GLU A 82 -23.56 -12.15 13.71
N ASP A 83 -24.46 -12.12 14.68
CA ASP A 83 -24.90 -10.89 15.34
C ASP A 83 -23.75 -10.20 16.09
N GLN A 84 -22.86 -10.98 16.72
CA GLN A 84 -21.68 -10.44 17.39
C GLN A 84 -20.65 -9.89 16.39
N ILE A 85 -20.50 -10.52 15.21
CA ILE A 85 -19.65 -10.00 14.14
C ILE A 85 -20.20 -8.66 13.64
N LYS A 86 -21.51 -8.59 13.37
CA LYS A 86 -22.18 -7.36 12.96
C LYS A 86 -22.00 -6.24 14.00
N ALA A 87 -22.19 -6.54 15.28
CA ALA A 87 -22.01 -5.59 16.36
C ALA A 87 -20.57 -5.06 16.47
N ILE A 88 -19.57 -5.92 16.28
CA ILE A 88 -18.15 -5.53 16.26
C ILE A 88 -17.85 -4.62 15.06
N VAL A 89 -18.38 -4.93 13.88
CA VAL A 89 -18.22 -4.10 12.67
C VAL A 89 -18.89 -2.74 12.87
N GLU A 90 -20.13 -2.72 13.35
CA GLU A 90 -20.91 -1.51 13.63
C GLU A 90 -20.22 -0.61 14.67
N ALA A 91 -19.75 -1.18 15.76
CA ALA A 91 -18.98 -0.45 16.76
C ALA A 91 -17.70 0.14 16.18
N THR A 92 -17.00 -0.61 15.34
CA THR A 92 -15.77 -0.13 14.68
C THR A 92 -16.01 1.07 13.78
N LEU A 93 -17.14 1.10 13.05
CA LEU A 93 -17.48 2.13 12.07
C LEU A 93 -18.07 3.38 12.70
N HIS A 94 -18.93 3.22 13.72
CA HIS A 94 -19.80 4.30 14.18
C HIS A 94 -19.58 4.72 15.64
N THR A 95 -18.71 4.04 16.38
CA THR A 95 -18.40 4.41 17.78
C THR A 95 -16.90 4.63 17.98
N LYS A 96 -16.56 5.19 19.14
CA LYS A 96 -15.19 5.43 19.58
C LYS A 96 -15.05 5.01 21.04
N PRO A 97 -13.88 4.54 21.48
CA PRO A 97 -13.61 4.39 22.92
C PRO A 97 -13.55 5.76 23.61
N GLU A 98 -13.78 5.82 24.90
CA GLU A 98 -13.79 7.08 25.65
C GLU A 98 -12.42 7.76 25.72
N ASP A 99 -11.36 6.96 25.74
CA ASP A 99 -9.98 7.40 25.93
C ASP A 99 -9.15 7.47 24.63
N ALA A 100 -9.75 7.16 23.47
CA ALA A 100 -9.00 7.15 22.21
C ALA A 100 -9.84 7.60 21.00
N THR A 101 -9.17 7.99 19.93
CA THR A 101 -9.81 8.46 18.69
C THR A 101 -10.33 7.32 17.81
N HIS A 102 -9.89 6.09 18.05
CA HIS A 102 -10.28 4.91 17.27
C HIS A 102 -10.10 3.63 18.10
N TRP A 103 -10.80 2.59 17.73
CA TRP A 103 -10.68 1.29 18.35
C TRP A 103 -9.36 0.60 18.02
N SER A 104 -8.70 0.04 19.03
CA SER A 104 -7.68 -0.99 18.83
C SER A 104 -8.33 -2.38 18.87
N SER A 105 -7.69 -3.38 18.29
CA SER A 105 -8.21 -4.75 18.35
C SER A 105 -8.31 -5.29 19.80
N ARG A 106 -7.50 -4.77 20.71
CA ARG A 106 -7.50 -5.16 22.13
C ARG A 106 -8.65 -4.52 22.89
N THR A 107 -8.82 -3.20 22.77
CA THR A 107 -9.91 -2.48 23.46
C THR A 107 -11.27 -2.94 22.99
N LEU A 108 -11.46 -3.14 21.68
CA LEU A 108 -12.72 -3.64 21.15
C LEU A 108 -12.98 -5.11 21.56
N ALA A 109 -11.93 -5.92 21.63
CA ALA A 109 -12.06 -7.31 22.09
C ALA A 109 -12.51 -7.41 23.55
N GLU A 110 -12.01 -6.54 24.41
CA GLU A 110 -12.39 -6.42 25.81
C GLU A 110 -13.87 -6.05 25.94
N THR A 111 -14.32 -5.03 25.20
CA THR A 111 -15.73 -4.59 25.18
C THR A 111 -16.70 -5.71 24.76
N PHE A 112 -16.31 -6.54 23.80
CA PHE A 112 -17.18 -7.60 23.27
C PHE A 112 -16.91 -9.00 23.85
N GLY A 113 -16.01 -9.15 24.82
CA GLY A 113 -15.69 -10.44 25.44
C GLY A 113 -15.12 -11.48 24.46
N VAL A 114 -14.37 -11.06 23.47
CA VAL A 114 -13.73 -11.92 22.45
C VAL A 114 -12.21 -11.78 22.48
N SER A 115 -11.48 -12.66 21.76
CA SER A 115 -10.04 -12.48 21.64
C SER A 115 -9.70 -11.34 20.67
N HIS A 116 -8.59 -10.62 20.91
CA HIS A 116 -8.10 -9.59 20.00
C HIS A 116 -7.81 -10.12 18.58
N MET A 117 -7.42 -11.40 18.47
CA MET A 117 -7.23 -12.07 17.19
C MET A 117 -8.56 -12.29 16.46
N THR A 118 -9.66 -12.49 17.19
CA THR A 118 -11.00 -12.57 16.59
C THR A 118 -11.38 -11.23 15.96
N VAL A 119 -11.18 -10.13 16.68
CA VAL A 119 -11.42 -8.77 16.16
C VAL A 119 -10.53 -8.49 14.95
N ALA A 120 -9.23 -8.79 15.02
CA ALA A 120 -8.31 -8.58 13.91
C ALA A 120 -8.73 -9.34 12.64
N ARG A 121 -9.20 -10.59 12.76
CA ARG A 121 -9.70 -11.38 11.63
C ARG A 121 -11.03 -10.85 11.07
N ILE A 122 -11.93 -10.37 11.94
CA ILE A 122 -13.17 -9.70 11.51
C ILE A 122 -12.82 -8.45 10.71
N TRP A 123 -11.92 -7.62 11.22
CA TRP A 123 -11.47 -6.42 10.51
C TRP A 123 -10.84 -6.74 9.14
N ASP A 124 -9.98 -7.75 9.09
CA ASP A 124 -9.35 -8.19 7.84
C ASP A 124 -10.39 -8.68 6.83
N SER A 125 -11.34 -9.53 7.26
CA SER A 125 -12.41 -10.05 6.39
C SER A 125 -13.38 -8.97 5.88
N HIS A 126 -13.54 -7.84 6.61
CA HIS A 126 -14.37 -6.71 6.21
C HIS A 126 -13.56 -5.52 5.65
N GLY A 127 -12.23 -5.67 5.48
CA GLY A 127 -11.36 -4.60 4.96
C GLY A 127 -11.21 -3.39 5.89
N LEU A 128 -11.52 -3.53 7.19
CA LEU A 128 -11.48 -2.45 8.17
C LEU A 128 -10.05 -2.22 8.68
N GLN A 129 -9.61 -0.97 8.69
CA GLN A 129 -8.26 -0.58 9.12
C GLN A 129 -8.31 0.66 10.02
N PRO A 130 -8.88 0.58 11.24
CA PRO A 130 -9.10 1.76 12.10
C PRO A 130 -7.81 2.52 12.47
N HIS A 131 -6.68 1.81 12.51
CA HIS A 131 -5.35 2.37 12.79
C HIS A 131 -4.76 3.18 11.62
N ARG A 132 -5.41 3.23 10.45
CA ARG A 132 -4.91 3.93 9.26
C ARG A 132 -5.80 5.12 8.94
N ILE A 133 -5.20 6.29 8.92
CA ILE A 133 -5.83 7.51 8.42
C ILE A 133 -5.16 7.88 7.10
N ARG A 134 -5.97 8.16 6.09
CA ARG A 134 -5.52 8.76 4.85
C ARG A 134 -6.08 10.17 4.77
N ASN A 135 -5.19 11.14 4.73
CA ASN A 135 -5.59 12.52 4.54
C ASN A 135 -5.99 12.74 3.08
N PHE A 136 -7.09 13.43 2.87
CA PHE A 136 -7.50 13.93 1.57
C PHE A 136 -7.97 15.37 1.70
N LYS A 137 -7.89 16.12 0.61
CA LYS A 137 -8.44 17.45 0.50
C LYS A 137 -9.16 17.58 -0.83
N LEU A 138 -10.44 17.93 -0.79
CA LEU A 138 -11.20 18.21 -1.99
C LEU A 138 -10.80 19.58 -2.54
N SER A 139 -10.56 19.64 -3.82
CA SER A 139 -10.27 20.89 -4.49
C SER A 139 -11.50 21.81 -4.49
N ARG A 140 -11.27 23.10 -4.25
CA ARG A 140 -12.26 24.19 -4.40
C ARG A 140 -12.00 25.00 -5.67
N ASP A 141 -11.15 24.53 -6.56
CA ASP A 141 -10.83 25.21 -7.82
C ASP A 141 -12.07 25.23 -8.72
N LYS A 142 -12.47 26.43 -9.15
CA LYS A 142 -13.62 26.63 -10.06
C LYS A 142 -13.37 25.99 -11.44
N GLN A 143 -12.10 25.93 -11.86
CA GLN A 143 -11.67 25.33 -13.13
C GLN A 143 -11.17 23.89 -12.96
N PHE A 144 -11.64 23.18 -11.92
CA PHE A 144 -11.15 21.84 -11.58
C PHE A 144 -11.24 20.87 -12.76
N VAL A 145 -12.40 20.80 -13.41
CA VAL A 145 -12.65 19.84 -14.51
C VAL A 145 -11.77 20.19 -15.72
N GLU A 146 -11.70 21.45 -16.09
CA GLU A 146 -10.91 21.96 -17.22
C GLU A 146 -9.42 21.60 -17.05
N LYS A 147 -8.83 21.99 -15.91
CA LYS A 147 -7.42 21.72 -15.60
C LYS A 147 -7.12 20.23 -15.46
N LEU A 148 -8.06 19.45 -14.89
CA LEU A 148 -7.94 18.00 -14.78
C LEU A 148 -7.91 17.38 -16.18
N THR A 149 -8.82 17.80 -17.07
CA THR A 149 -8.90 17.28 -18.45
C THR A 149 -7.65 17.61 -19.24
N ASP A 150 -7.15 18.84 -19.13
CA ASP A 150 -5.92 19.29 -19.77
C ASP A 150 -4.71 18.43 -19.34
N VAL A 151 -4.47 18.31 -18.05
CA VAL A 151 -3.31 17.57 -17.51
C VAL A 151 -3.39 16.07 -17.78
N VAL A 152 -4.57 15.46 -17.58
CA VAL A 152 -4.76 14.03 -17.87
C VAL A 152 -4.67 13.75 -19.37
N GLY A 153 -5.14 14.69 -20.20
CA GLY A 153 -4.98 14.64 -21.65
C GLY A 153 -3.51 14.53 -22.05
N LEU A 154 -2.64 15.37 -21.49
CA LEU A 154 -1.18 15.33 -21.72
C LEU A 154 -0.54 14.00 -21.29
N TYR A 155 -1.04 13.35 -20.24
CA TYR A 155 -0.52 12.05 -19.79
C TYR A 155 -0.93 10.88 -20.68
N LEU A 156 -2.15 10.90 -21.20
CA LEU A 156 -2.70 9.82 -22.00
C LEU A 156 -2.38 9.96 -23.50
N ASN A 157 -2.33 11.20 -23.98
CA ASN A 157 -2.11 11.53 -25.38
C ASN A 157 -1.14 12.73 -25.49
N PRO A 158 0.15 12.55 -25.22
CA PRO A 158 1.13 13.63 -25.35
C PRO A 158 1.19 14.11 -26.80
N PRO A 159 1.37 15.43 -27.03
CA PRO A 159 1.49 15.94 -28.39
C PRO A 159 2.72 15.42 -29.11
N ASP A 160 2.64 15.28 -30.43
CA ASP A 160 3.79 14.94 -31.27
C ASP A 160 4.87 16.04 -31.21
N LYS A 161 6.12 15.64 -31.25
CA LYS A 161 7.29 16.54 -31.19
C LYS A 161 7.32 17.45 -29.96
N ALA A 162 6.76 16.99 -28.83
CA ALA A 162 6.76 17.70 -27.57
C ALA A 162 7.28 16.85 -26.43
N LEU A 163 7.80 17.49 -25.37
CA LEU A 163 8.11 16.87 -24.10
C LEU A 163 7.10 17.31 -23.06
N VAL A 164 6.51 16.37 -22.34
CA VAL A 164 5.65 16.62 -21.21
C VAL A 164 6.47 16.47 -19.94
N LEU A 165 6.70 17.57 -19.22
CA LEU A 165 7.52 17.65 -18.03
C LEU A 165 6.66 17.97 -16.81
N CYS A 166 6.71 17.14 -15.79
CA CYS A 166 6.14 17.46 -14.47
C CYS A 166 7.16 18.23 -13.67
N VAL A 167 6.87 19.48 -13.36
CA VAL A 167 7.80 20.42 -12.69
C VAL A 167 7.27 20.79 -11.33
N ASP A 168 8.16 20.76 -10.33
CA ASP A 168 7.84 21.18 -8.95
C ASP A 168 9.11 21.40 -8.14
N GLU A 169 8.98 21.92 -6.92
CA GLU A 169 10.08 22.08 -5.99
C GLU A 169 9.85 21.35 -4.66
N LYS A 170 10.86 20.58 -4.26
CA LYS A 170 10.96 20.07 -2.91
C LYS A 170 11.75 21.03 -2.06
N SER A 171 11.04 21.89 -1.35
CA SER A 171 11.63 22.93 -0.52
C SER A 171 12.15 22.38 0.82
N GLN A 172 13.08 23.14 1.43
CA GLN A 172 13.57 22.94 2.80
C GLN A 172 14.06 21.52 3.12
N ILE A 173 14.79 20.90 2.20
CA ILE A 173 15.45 19.62 2.47
C ILE A 173 16.58 19.89 3.47
N GLN A 174 16.51 19.28 4.64
CA GLN A 174 17.44 19.52 5.74
C GLN A 174 18.69 18.63 5.66
N ALA A 175 19.86 19.22 5.83
CA ALA A 175 21.10 18.50 6.09
C ALA A 175 21.16 18.14 7.58
N LEU A 176 20.79 16.90 7.90
CA LEU A 176 20.73 16.39 9.26
C LEU A 176 21.95 15.50 9.52
N ASP A 177 22.76 15.87 10.50
CA ASP A 177 23.84 15.04 11.05
C ASP A 177 23.40 14.42 12.36
N ARG A 178 23.58 13.11 12.51
CA ARG A 178 23.21 12.40 13.73
C ARG A 178 24.29 12.55 14.77
N THR A 179 23.89 12.91 16.02
CA THR A 179 24.84 13.11 17.13
C THR A 179 25.58 11.84 17.52
N GLN A 180 25.04 10.67 17.18
CA GLN A 180 25.63 9.36 17.45
C GLN A 180 25.48 8.42 16.27
N PRO A 181 26.45 7.52 16.03
CA PRO A 181 26.31 6.51 14.98
C PRO A 181 25.13 5.57 15.27
N GLY A 182 24.45 5.16 14.21
CA GLY A 182 23.38 4.19 14.31
C GLY A 182 23.89 2.79 14.66
N LEU A 183 23.05 1.99 15.32
CA LEU A 183 23.36 0.59 15.56
C LEU A 183 22.94 -0.25 14.34
N PRO A 184 23.81 -1.17 13.89
CA PRO A 184 23.51 -2.01 12.72
C PRO A 184 22.37 -2.98 13.00
N MET A 185 21.71 -3.40 11.93
CA MET A 185 20.70 -4.44 11.97
C MET A 185 21.30 -5.79 12.38
N LYS A 186 20.61 -6.53 13.26
CA LYS A 186 20.96 -7.89 13.67
C LYS A 186 19.74 -8.80 13.52
N LYS A 187 19.94 -10.13 13.51
CA LYS A 187 18.85 -11.10 13.49
C LYS A 187 17.87 -10.84 14.64
N GLY A 188 16.59 -10.63 14.33
CA GLY A 188 15.55 -10.31 15.30
C GLY A 188 15.52 -8.84 15.79
N ARG A 189 16.41 -7.96 15.30
CA ARG A 189 16.44 -6.53 15.64
C ARG A 189 16.63 -5.67 14.39
N CYS A 190 15.78 -4.64 14.24
CA CYS A 190 15.98 -3.63 13.20
C CYS A 190 17.22 -2.76 13.52
N GLY A 191 17.77 -2.12 12.48
CA GLY A 191 18.74 -1.04 12.69
C GLY A 191 18.10 0.11 13.45
N THR A 192 18.83 0.72 14.36
CA THR A 192 18.37 1.87 15.15
C THR A 192 19.18 3.11 14.83
N MET A 193 18.56 4.27 14.91
CA MET A 193 19.21 5.57 14.75
C MET A 193 18.87 6.44 15.97
N THR A 194 19.80 7.28 16.41
CA THR A 194 19.48 8.28 17.42
C THR A 194 18.40 9.24 16.91
N HIS A 195 17.56 9.72 17.81
CA HIS A 195 16.56 10.76 17.50
C HIS A 195 17.21 12.15 17.44
N ASP A 196 18.35 12.35 18.10
CA ASP A 196 19.07 13.61 18.12
C ASP A 196 19.83 13.88 16.83
N TYR A 197 19.83 15.12 16.40
CA TYR A 197 20.53 15.57 15.19
C TYR A 197 20.96 17.03 15.28
N VAL A 198 22.03 17.36 14.58
CA VAL A 198 22.48 18.72 14.30
C VAL A 198 21.97 19.11 12.91
N ARG A 199 21.50 20.33 12.75
CA ARG A 199 21.04 20.90 11.47
C ARG A 199 22.14 21.77 10.88
N HIS A 200 22.63 21.42 9.69
CA HIS A 200 23.66 22.17 8.98
C HIS A 200 23.11 23.12 7.91
N GLY A 201 21.77 23.26 7.86
CA GLY A 201 21.08 24.11 6.88
C GLY A 201 20.14 23.36 5.98
N THR A 202 19.62 24.04 4.96
CA THR A 202 18.62 23.52 4.05
C THR A 202 18.97 23.82 2.61
N THR A 203 18.44 23.02 1.68
CA THR A 203 18.43 23.30 0.24
C THR A 203 17.05 23.02 -0.35
N THR A 204 16.76 23.58 -1.50
CA THR A 204 15.55 23.32 -2.29
C THR A 204 15.93 22.63 -3.58
N LEU A 205 15.30 21.50 -3.90
CA LEU A 205 15.47 20.79 -5.15
C LEU A 205 14.34 21.15 -6.10
N PHE A 206 14.64 21.81 -7.21
CA PHE A 206 13.75 21.89 -8.37
C PHE A 206 13.96 20.68 -9.27
N ALA A 207 12.87 20.08 -9.75
CA ALA A 207 12.96 18.94 -10.65
C ALA A 207 11.90 19.01 -11.75
N ALA A 208 12.30 18.62 -12.95
CA ALA A 208 11.43 18.40 -14.10
C ALA A 208 11.52 16.92 -14.49
N LEU A 209 10.45 16.18 -14.26
CA LEU A 209 10.33 14.76 -14.62
C LEU A 209 9.71 14.63 -16.00
N ASN A 210 10.43 14.02 -16.93
CA ASN A 210 9.88 13.65 -18.23
C ASN A 210 8.90 12.48 -18.05
N VAL A 211 7.66 12.70 -18.47
CA VAL A 211 6.58 11.71 -18.30
C VAL A 211 6.81 10.48 -19.18
N LEU A 212 7.40 10.66 -20.36
CA LEU A 212 7.55 9.60 -21.36
C LEU A 212 8.61 8.56 -20.94
N ASP A 213 9.79 9.02 -20.54
CA ASP A 213 10.94 8.14 -20.27
C ASP A 213 11.34 8.04 -18.79
N GLY A 214 10.85 8.96 -17.96
CA GLY A 214 11.16 9.00 -16.53
C GLY A 214 12.51 9.64 -16.20
N THR A 215 13.17 10.29 -17.16
CA THR A 215 14.36 11.10 -16.89
C THR A 215 14.00 12.34 -16.08
N VAL A 216 14.97 12.85 -15.33
CA VAL A 216 14.79 14.01 -14.46
C VAL A 216 15.89 15.03 -14.68
N ILE A 217 15.52 16.25 -14.96
CA ILE A 217 16.39 17.42 -14.83
C ILE A 217 16.20 17.96 -13.41
N GLY A 218 17.29 18.10 -12.65
CA GLY A 218 17.20 18.53 -11.25
C GLY A 218 18.34 19.46 -10.86
N SER A 219 18.03 20.51 -10.09
CA SER A 219 19.00 21.43 -9.52
C SER A 219 18.63 21.88 -8.12
N CYS A 220 19.64 22.00 -7.28
CA CYS A 220 19.49 22.48 -5.91
C CYS A 220 19.80 23.98 -5.85
N PHE A 221 18.95 24.71 -5.10
CA PHE A 221 19.09 26.14 -4.83
C PHE A 221 18.84 26.42 -3.35
N ASP A 222 19.36 27.54 -2.87
CA ASP A 222 19.19 27.96 -1.46
C ASP A 222 17.76 28.41 -1.17
N ARG A 223 17.06 28.90 -2.19
CA ARG A 223 15.70 29.43 -2.08
C ARG A 223 14.81 28.90 -3.20
N HIS A 224 13.49 29.12 -3.07
CA HIS A 224 12.47 28.69 -4.03
C HIS A 224 11.60 29.85 -4.52
N ARG A 225 12.26 30.99 -4.87
CA ARG A 225 11.62 32.17 -5.41
C ARG A 225 11.55 32.12 -6.94
N HIS A 226 10.87 33.09 -7.53
CA HIS A 226 10.77 33.22 -8.99
C HIS A 226 12.13 33.34 -9.69
N GLU A 227 13.14 33.88 -9.03
CA GLU A 227 14.50 34.02 -9.57
C GLU A 227 15.16 32.63 -9.74
N GLU A 228 15.07 31.77 -8.75
CA GLU A 228 15.57 30.40 -8.80
C GLU A 228 14.76 29.57 -9.80
N PHE A 229 13.44 29.74 -9.86
CA PHE A 229 12.60 29.09 -10.86
C PHE A 229 13.00 29.51 -12.30
N LEU A 230 13.26 30.80 -12.55
CA LEU A 230 13.75 31.27 -13.85
C LEU A 230 15.13 30.67 -14.22
N LYS A 231 16.03 30.51 -13.23
CA LYS A 231 17.32 29.82 -13.48
C LYS A 231 17.06 28.37 -13.86
N PHE A 232 16.12 27.71 -13.18
CA PHE A 232 15.74 26.35 -13.48
C PHE A 232 15.09 26.20 -14.86
N LEU A 233 14.19 27.10 -15.25
CA LEU A 233 13.59 27.10 -16.60
C LEU A 233 14.65 27.26 -17.70
N ARG A 234 15.65 28.11 -17.51
CA ARG A 234 16.78 28.26 -18.44
C ARG A 234 17.63 26.99 -18.54
N GLN A 235 17.76 26.25 -17.44
CA GLN A 235 18.41 24.95 -17.45
C GLN A 235 17.59 23.94 -18.25
N VAL A 236 16.27 23.84 -17.99
CA VAL A 236 15.36 22.97 -18.76
C VAL A 236 15.43 23.28 -20.26
N ASP A 237 15.45 24.58 -20.60
CA ASP A 237 15.60 25.00 -22.01
C ASP A 237 16.89 24.49 -22.67
N ARG A 238 18.00 24.59 -21.97
CA ARG A 238 19.32 24.13 -22.44
C ARG A 238 19.44 22.60 -22.47
N ASP A 239 18.89 21.92 -21.47
CA ASP A 239 19.07 20.48 -21.27
C ASP A 239 18.03 19.65 -22.06
N THR A 240 17.12 20.30 -22.80
CA THR A 240 16.12 19.63 -23.66
C THR A 240 16.42 19.88 -25.15
N PRO A 241 16.10 18.93 -26.07
CA PRO A 241 16.34 19.08 -27.49
C PRO A 241 15.71 20.33 -28.06
N ALA A 242 16.47 21.08 -28.86
CA ALA A 242 15.95 22.21 -29.62
C ALA A 242 14.90 21.75 -30.64
N GLY A 243 13.86 22.55 -30.85
CA GLY A 243 12.79 22.23 -31.82
C GLY A 243 11.68 21.32 -31.32
N MET A 244 11.70 20.94 -30.04
CA MET A 244 10.57 20.31 -29.37
C MET A 244 9.82 21.31 -28.51
N ASP A 245 8.50 21.25 -28.51
CA ASP A 245 7.67 22.00 -27.56
C ASP A 245 7.78 21.39 -26.16
N LEU A 246 7.70 22.25 -25.14
CA LEU A 246 7.82 21.85 -23.74
C LEU A 246 6.53 22.14 -23.01
N HIS A 247 5.75 21.11 -22.71
CA HIS A 247 4.53 21.19 -21.91
C HIS A 247 4.89 20.96 -20.44
N LEU A 248 4.86 22.01 -19.62
CA LEU A 248 5.22 21.96 -18.21
C LEU A 248 3.99 21.89 -17.34
N ILE A 249 3.80 20.79 -16.65
CA ILE A 249 2.75 20.62 -15.66
C ILE A 249 3.28 21.12 -14.32
N VAL A 250 2.67 22.22 -13.83
CA VAL A 250 3.09 22.92 -12.62
C VAL A 250 1.93 23.10 -11.65
N ASP A 251 2.24 23.32 -10.38
CA ASP A 251 1.23 23.68 -9.38
C ASP A 251 0.84 25.16 -9.42
N ASN A 252 -0.12 25.53 -8.59
CA ASN A 252 -0.62 26.93 -8.53
C ASN A 252 0.23 27.84 -7.62
N TYR A 253 1.47 27.47 -7.29
CA TYR A 253 2.31 28.28 -6.43
C TYR A 253 2.56 29.68 -7.04
N CYS A 254 2.62 30.69 -6.17
CA CYS A 254 2.73 32.09 -6.61
C CYS A 254 4.00 32.37 -7.44
N THR A 255 5.07 31.66 -7.20
CA THR A 255 6.33 31.75 -7.94
C THR A 255 6.13 31.48 -9.43
N HIS A 256 5.33 30.46 -9.80
CA HIS A 256 5.07 30.07 -11.19
C HIS A 256 4.23 31.14 -11.93
N LYS A 257 3.45 31.92 -11.20
CA LYS A 257 2.57 33.01 -11.75
C LYS A 257 3.19 34.38 -11.70
N HIS A 258 4.43 34.48 -11.23
CA HIS A 258 5.10 35.77 -11.08
C HIS A 258 5.25 36.52 -12.44
N PRO A 259 5.07 37.86 -12.51
CA PRO A 259 5.12 38.62 -13.77
C PRO A 259 6.39 38.34 -14.59
N LYS A 260 7.57 38.29 -13.95
CA LYS A 260 8.84 38.00 -14.63
C LYS A 260 8.87 36.60 -15.25
N VAL A 261 8.21 35.62 -14.64
CA VAL A 261 8.10 34.26 -15.19
C VAL A 261 7.19 34.29 -16.41
N LYS A 262 6.03 34.95 -16.33
CA LYS A 262 5.11 35.10 -17.47
C LYS A 262 5.81 35.75 -18.66
N GLN A 263 6.50 36.89 -18.42
CA GLN A 263 7.25 37.60 -19.46
C GLN A 263 8.34 36.71 -20.09
N TRP A 264 9.00 35.88 -19.29
CA TRP A 264 10.00 34.97 -19.80
C TRP A 264 9.35 33.91 -20.70
N ILE A 265 8.26 33.28 -20.28
CA ILE A 265 7.49 32.26 -21.05
C ILE A 265 6.98 32.87 -22.36
N GLU A 266 6.46 34.10 -22.37
CA GLU A 266 5.99 34.79 -23.57
C GLU A 266 7.09 34.96 -24.64
N ARG A 267 8.36 35.09 -24.20
CA ARG A 267 9.54 35.19 -25.09
C ARG A 267 10.06 33.82 -25.55
N HIS A 268 9.74 32.74 -24.81
CA HIS A 268 10.20 31.39 -25.10
C HIS A 268 9.00 30.52 -25.57
N LYS A 269 8.61 30.71 -26.83
CA LYS A 269 7.37 30.17 -27.42
C LYS A 269 7.20 28.66 -27.32
N ARG A 270 8.31 27.92 -27.17
CA ARG A 270 8.27 26.46 -26.98
C ARG A 270 7.77 26.01 -25.58
N PHE A 271 7.63 26.94 -24.62
CA PHE A 271 7.20 26.65 -23.26
C PHE A 271 5.69 26.86 -23.09
N HIS A 272 4.97 25.83 -22.70
CA HIS A 272 3.52 25.84 -22.44
C HIS A 272 3.28 25.40 -20.99
N LEU A 273 2.72 26.30 -20.16
CA LEU A 273 2.44 26.00 -18.75
C LEU A 273 1.02 25.47 -18.59
N HIS A 274 0.89 24.30 -17.94
CA HIS A 274 -0.35 23.65 -17.59
C HIS A 274 -0.47 23.58 -16.07
N PHE A 275 -1.46 24.28 -15.53
CA PHE A 275 -1.64 24.37 -14.08
C PHE A 275 -2.56 23.25 -13.59
N ILE A 276 -2.10 22.45 -12.60
CA ILE A 276 -2.99 21.51 -11.92
C ILE A 276 -4.04 22.25 -11.09
N PRO A 277 -5.21 21.63 -10.78
CA PRO A 277 -6.19 22.22 -9.88
C PRO A 277 -5.61 22.46 -8.49
N THR A 278 -6.06 23.49 -7.80
CA THR A 278 -5.63 23.79 -6.43
C THR A 278 -5.87 22.59 -5.51
N SER A 279 -4.92 22.31 -4.61
CA SER A 279 -4.93 21.14 -3.71
C SER A 279 -4.97 19.77 -4.44
N SER A 280 -4.36 19.69 -5.61
CA SER A 280 -4.32 18.47 -6.43
C SER A 280 -2.89 18.07 -6.82
N SER A 281 -1.92 18.22 -5.92
CA SER A 281 -0.51 17.85 -6.15
C SER A 281 -0.33 16.37 -6.57
N TRP A 282 -1.29 15.50 -6.22
CA TRP A 282 -1.31 14.11 -6.67
C TRP A 282 -1.39 13.93 -8.20
N LEU A 283 -1.82 14.97 -8.93
CA LEU A 283 -1.76 15.03 -10.39
C LEU A 283 -0.34 15.30 -10.91
N ASN A 284 0.54 15.91 -10.13
CA ASN A 284 1.91 16.17 -10.54
C ASN A 284 2.80 14.95 -10.26
N LEU A 285 3.20 14.22 -11.31
CA LEU A 285 3.95 12.95 -11.17
C LEU A 285 5.34 13.13 -10.54
N VAL A 286 5.94 14.32 -10.58
CA VAL A 286 7.24 14.59 -9.94
C VAL A 286 7.16 14.42 -8.42
N GLU A 287 5.99 14.63 -7.80
CA GLU A 287 5.78 14.39 -6.37
C GLU A 287 6.02 12.92 -5.98
N ARG A 288 5.65 11.98 -6.85
CA ARG A 288 5.97 10.56 -6.64
C ARG A 288 7.48 10.31 -6.67
N TRP A 289 8.19 11.02 -7.55
CA TRP A 289 9.65 10.95 -7.63
C TRP A 289 10.29 11.58 -6.39
N PHE A 290 9.80 12.73 -5.90
CA PHE A 290 10.22 13.30 -4.61
C PHE A 290 10.01 12.34 -3.44
N GLY A 291 8.91 11.59 -3.45
CA GLY A 291 8.68 10.51 -2.49
C GLY A 291 9.71 9.38 -2.59
N LYS A 292 10.19 9.04 -3.80
CA LYS A 292 11.24 8.02 -4.00
C LYS A 292 12.59 8.47 -3.45
N ILE A 293 13.07 9.67 -3.82
CA ILE A 293 14.37 10.18 -3.33
C ILE A 293 14.35 10.36 -1.81
N THR A 294 13.23 10.87 -1.27
CA THR A 294 13.07 11.03 0.19
C THR A 294 13.26 9.70 0.91
N ARG A 295 12.58 8.65 0.49
CA ARG A 295 12.67 7.32 1.12
C ARG A 295 14.04 6.66 0.94
N LYS A 296 14.64 6.81 -0.25
CA LYS A 296 15.85 6.08 -0.61
C LYS A 296 17.13 6.77 -0.14
N ARG A 297 17.18 8.11 -0.06
CA ARG A 297 18.40 8.85 0.22
C ARG A 297 18.30 9.84 1.37
N ILE A 298 17.20 10.62 1.46
CA ILE A 298 17.11 11.75 2.40
C ILE A 298 16.73 11.27 3.80
N ARG A 299 15.65 10.49 3.94
CA ARG A 299 15.04 10.17 5.24
C ARG A 299 15.98 9.45 6.21
N ARG A 300 16.89 8.60 5.73
CA ARG A 300 17.88 7.86 6.51
C ARG A 300 19.30 8.34 6.26
N GLY A 301 19.47 9.39 5.46
CA GLY A 301 20.75 10.00 5.19
C GLY A 301 21.28 10.74 6.41
N VAL A 302 22.60 10.80 6.54
CA VAL A 302 23.33 11.62 7.50
C VAL A 302 24.19 12.56 6.68
N PHE A 303 24.11 13.87 6.93
CA PHE A 303 24.73 14.90 6.11
C PHE A 303 25.39 15.93 7.01
N LYS A 304 26.71 16.02 6.94
CA LYS A 304 27.53 16.94 7.73
C LYS A 304 27.56 18.36 7.18
N SER A 305 27.03 18.57 5.99
CA SER A 305 26.90 19.88 5.36
C SER A 305 25.80 19.90 4.31
N VAL A 306 25.34 21.11 3.95
CA VAL A 306 24.41 21.30 2.81
C VAL A 306 25.07 20.86 1.50
N LYS A 307 26.37 21.05 1.35
CA LYS A 307 27.13 20.63 0.15
C LYS A 307 27.05 19.13 -0.04
N GLU A 308 27.29 18.34 1.01
CA GLU A 308 27.18 16.87 0.97
C GLU A 308 25.76 16.41 0.59
N LEU A 309 24.74 17.06 1.18
CA LEU A 309 23.35 16.79 0.84
C LEU A 309 23.08 17.04 -0.66
N ILE A 310 23.55 18.15 -1.21
CA ILE A 310 23.41 18.50 -2.63
C ILE A 310 24.10 17.47 -3.51
N GLU A 311 25.32 17.07 -3.19
CA GLU A 311 26.06 16.03 -3.92
C GLU A 311 25.30 14.70 -3.95
N VAL A 312 24.74 14.28 -2.83
CA VAL A 312 23.91 13.05 -2.73
C VAL A 312 22.65 13.17 -3.58
N ILE A 313 21.98 14.31 -3.59
CA ILE A 313 20.79 14.56 -4.44
C ILE A 313 21.18 14.49 -5.91
N GLN A 314 22.23 15.18 -6.33
CA GLN A 314 22.70 15.21 -7.72
C GLN A 314 23.14 13.81 -8.21
N ASN A 315 23.85 13.06 -7.38
CA ASN A 315 24.21 11.67 -7.67
C ASN A 315 22.98 10.77 -7.80
N TYR A 316 21.92 11.00 -7.01
CA TYR A 316 20.67 10.27 -7.16
C TYR A 316 19.97 10.59 -8.49
N VAL A 317 19.92 11.86 -8.91
CA VAL A 317 19.38 12.27 -10.22
C VAL A 317 20.17 11.58 -11.34
N LYS A 318 21.50 11.65 -11.29
CA LYS A 318 22.38 10.99 -12.29
C LYS A 318 22.13 9.49 -12.37
N THR A 319 22.05 8.81 -11.23
CA THR A 319 21.78 7.36 -11.17
C THR A 319 20.37 7.02 -11.67
N ASN A 320 19.36 7.86 -11.37
CA ASN A 320 18.01 7.69 -11.91
C ASN A 320 18.03 7.73 -13.44
N ASN A 321 18.77 8.67 -14.02
CA ASN A 321 18.84 8.89 -15.47
C ASN A 321 19.69 7.84 -16.23
N GLN A 322 20.49 7.04 -15.54
CA GLN A 322 21.16 5.88 -16.14
C GLN A 322 20.20 4.72 -16.47
N ASN A 323 19.14 4.59 -15.67
CA ASN A 323 18.09 3.58 -15.90
C ASN A 323 16.73 4.15 -15.46
N PRO A 324 16.22 5.12 -16.20
CA PRO A 324 14.99 5.82 -15.84
C PRO A 324 13.79 4.88 -15.98
N LYS A 325 12.79 5.09 -15.13
CA LYS A 325 11.54 4.34 -15.17
C LYS A 325 10.39 5.33 -15.08
N PRO A 326 9.59 5.48 -16.14
CA PRO A 326 8.46 6.40 -16.14
C PRO A 326 7.39 5.99 -15.12
N PHE A 327 6.60 6.96 -14.71
CA PHE A 327 5.37 6.71 -13.97
C PHE A 327 4.22 6.68 -14.97
N VAL A 328 3.67 5.51 -15.23
CA VAL A 328 2.54 5.36 -16.13
C VAL A 328 1.27 5.87 -15.44
N TRP A 329 0.59 6.82 -16.08
CA TRP A 329 -0.73 7.27 -15.68
C TRP A 329 -1.79 6.36 -16.29
N THR A 330 -2.74 5.88 -15.49
CA THR A 330 -3.73 4.89 -15.94
C THR A 330 -5.17 5.33 -15.75
N LYS A 331 -5.41 6.45 -15.04
CA LYS A 331 -6.75 6.90 -14.68
C LYS A 331 -7.31 7.89 -15.72
N ARG A 332 -8.52 7.62 -16.17
CA ARG A 332 -9.28 8.54 -17.03
C ARG A 332 -9.94 9.64 -16.22
N VAL A 333 -10.28 10.74 -16.87
CA VAL A 333 -10.95 11.90 -16.27
C VAL A 333 -12.26 11.49 -15.60
N ASP A 334 -13.08 10.69 -16.30
CA ASP A 334 -14.39 10.23 -15.82
C ASP A 334 -14.28 9.49 -14.48
N GLU A 335 -13.36 8.53 -14.39
CA GLU A 335 -13.10 7.76 -13.16
C GLU A 335 -12.66 8.64 -11.99
N ILE A 336 -11.96 9.72 -12.26
CA ILE A 336 -11.51 10.68 -11.23
C ILE A 336 -12.69 11.53 -10.78
N LEU A 337 -13.49 12.03 -11.71
CA LEU A 337 -14.68 12.83 -11.42
C LEU A 337 -15.71 12.06 -10.62
N GLU A 338 -15.99 10.80 -10.98
CA GLU A 338 -16.87 9.93 -10.20
C GLU A 338 -16.42 9.82 -8.75
N LYS A 339 -15.12 9.56 -8.50
CA LYS A 339 -14.56 9.48 -7.15
C LYS A 339 -14.66 10.80 -6.39
N VAL A 340 -14.36 11.93 -7.04
CA VAL A 340 -14.46 13.25 -6.43
C VAL A 340 -15.90 13.58 -6.06
N ASN A 341 -16.86 13.25 -6.93
CA ASN A 341 -18.29 13.47 -6.67
C ASN A 341 -18.80 12.57 -5.54
N HIS A 342 -18.37 11.31 -5.51
CA HIS A 342 -18.69 10.41 -4.39
C HIS A 342 -18.14 10.94 -3.05
N CYS A 343 -16.88 11.39 -3.04
CA CYS A 343 -16.30 12.01 -1.83
C CYS A 343 -17.04 13.28 -1.40
N LYS A 344 -17.48 14.13 -2.35
CA LYS A 344 -18.29 15.32 -2.04
C LYS A 344 -19.61 14.93 -1.39
N ALA A 345 -20.33 13.97 -1.96
CA ALA A 345 -21.59 13.46 -1.41
C ALA A 345 -21.40 12.91 0.01
N SER A 346 -20.38 12.08 0.23
CA SER A 346 -20.09 11.50 1.55
C SER A 346 -19.69 12.54 2.61
N THR A 347 -19.05 13.65 2.21
CA THR A 347 -18.72 14.74 3.15
C THR A 347 -19.92 15.60 3.52
N VAL A 348 -20.92 15.73 2.67
CA VAL A 348 -22.17 16.43 2.96
C VAL A 348 -23.06 15.64 3.92
N THR A 349 -23.05 14.31 3.83
CA THR A 349 -23.83 13.43 4.72
C THR A 349 -23.18 13.21 6.09
N ALA A 350 -21.89 13.54 6.27
CA ALA A 350 -21.16 13.39 7.54
C ALA A 350 -21.20 14.64 8.44
N HIS A 351 -21.83 15.72 8.01
CA HIS A 351 -22.13 16.95 8.76
C HIS A 351 -23.65 17.11 8.93
#